data_9ab2162c9ebe7f973b835c61263f3513
#
_entry.id   9ab2162c9ebe7f973b835c61263f3513
#
_cell.length_a   1.000
_cell.length_b   1.000
_cell.length_c   1.000
_cell.angle_alpha   90.00
_cell.angle_beta   90.00
_cell.angle_gamma   90.00
#
_symmetry.space_group_name_H-M   'P 1'
#
loop_
_entity.id
_entity.type
_entity.pdbx_description
1 polymer ?
#
loop_
_entity_poly.entity_id
_entity_poly.type
_entity_poly.pdbx_seq_one_letter_code
_entity_poly.pdbx_strand_id
1 'polypeptide(L)'
;RENGGQYTHSAIWVIIAETMLGFGDKATELYRMINPIEHARTKEASKKYKVEPYVIAADVYGASNLAGQGGWTWYTGSSSWYYKAGIEYILGLKIEKGYMKIEPCIPKEWKEYQIQYKWKESIYNIRIKNTNGKNMGVSEIKLNGEKIENYIKLDGSRNIYQIEVTM
;
A
#
# COMPACT_ATOMS: atom_id res chain seq x y z
N ARG A 1 -17.86 14.77 14.06
CA ARG A 1 -16.74 13.80 14.09
C ARG A 1 -17.23 12.42 14.46
N GLU A 2 -17.86 12.24 15.63
CA GLU A 2 -18.24 10.94 16.18
C GLU A 2 -19.37 10.25 15.39
N ASN A 3 -20.27 11.05 14.83
CA ASN A 3 -21.48 10.58 14.14
C ASN A 3 -21.46 10.98 12.67
N GLY A 4 -21.06 10.08 11.78
CA GLY A 4 -21.09 10.26 10.34
C GLY A 4 -19.80 10.76 9.69
N GLY A 5 -18.71 10.95 10.47
CA GLY A 5 -17.39 11.20 9.93
C GLY A 5 -16.67 9.91 9.52
N GLN A 6 -15.76 10.00 8.55
CA GLN A 6 -14.85 8.91 8.21
C GLN A 6 -13.67 8.92 9.18
N TYR A 7 -13.46 7.85 9.94
CA TYR A 7 -12.29 7.67 10.79
C TYR A 7 -11.21 6.88 10.02
N THR A 8 -10.11 7.54 9.70
CA THR A 8 -9.12 7.03 8.74
C THR A 8 -8.45 5.74 9.20
N HIS A 9 -8.16 5.60 10.49
CA HIS A 9 -7.56 4.37 11.03
C HIS A 9 -8.44 3.14 10.77
N SER A 10 -9.75 3.25 11.06
CA SER A 10 -10.71 2.16 10.77
C SER A 10 -10.84 1.90 9.28
N ALA A 11 -10.86 2.94 8.46
CA ALA A 11 -10.91 2.80 7.00
C ALA A 11 -9.71 2.01 6.45
N ILE A 12 -8.51 2.25 7.01
CA ILE A 12 -7.32 1.49 6.63
C ILE A 12 -7.44 0.01 7.01
N TRP A 13 -8.04 -0.30 8.16
CA TRP A 13 -8.27 -1.69 8.55
C TRP A 13 -9.26 -2.40 7.63
N VAL A 14 -10.27 -1.70 7.09
CA VAL A 14 -11.13 -2.24 6.04
C VAL A 14 -10.32 -2.55 4.78
N ILE A 15 -9.42 -1.64 4.36
CA ILE A 15 -8.52 -1.88 3.21
C ILE A 15 -7.67 -3.14 3.43
N ILE A 16 -7.09 -3.31 4.61
CA ILE A 16 -6.32 -4.50 4.96
C ILE A 16 -7.20 -5.76 4.90
N ALA A 17 -8.41 -5.71 5.44
CA ALA A 17 -9.35 -6.84 5.37
C ALA A 17 -9.69 -7.22 3.92
N GLU A 18 -9.93 -6.23 3.05
CA GLU A 18 -10.17 -6.49 1.62
C GLU A 18 -8.96 -7.18 0.95
N THR A 19 -7.72 -6.77 1.28
CA THR A 19 -6.54 -7.48 0.76
C THR A 19 -6.44 -8.90 1.27
N MET A 20 -6.76 -9.16 2.54
CA MET A 20 -6.75 -10.51 3.12
C MET A 20 -7.80 -11.43 2.49
N LEU A 21 -8.89 -10.86 1.99
CA LEU A 21 -9.94 -11.56 1.22
C LEU A 21 -9.60 -11.70 -0.27
N GLY A 22 -8.50 -11.10 -0.75
CA GLY A 22 -8.09 -11.17 -2.14
C GLY A 22 -8.78 -10.17 -3.07
N PHE A 23 -9.45 -9.16 -2.55
CA PHE A 23 -10.18 -8.14 -3.32
C PHE A 23 -9.29 -6.94 -3.67
N GLY A 24 -8.21 -7.15 -4.45
CA GLY A 24 -7.21 -6.14 -4.76
C GLY A 24 -7.75 -4.89 -5.46
N ASP A 25 -8.73 -5.04 -6.35
CA ASP A 25 -9.41 -3.91 -7.00
C ASP A 25 -10.09 -3.03 -5.94
N LYS A 26 -10.85 -3.64 -5.02
CA LYS A 26 -11.58 -2.91 -3.98
C LYS A 26 -10.66 -2.30 -2.94
N ALA A 27 -9.65 -3.03 -2.49
CA ALA A 27 -8.66 -2.54 -1.55
C ALA A 27 -7.95 -1.28 -2.09
N THR A 28 -7.55 -1.31 -3.37
CA THR A 28 -6.87 -0.18 -4.01
C THR A 28 -7.81 1.00 -4.26
N GLU A 29 -9.07 0.75 -4.62
CA GLU A 29 -10.09 1.80 -4.72
C GLU A 29 -10.23 2.53 -3.37
N LEU A 30 -10.45 1.80 -2.28
CA LEU A 30 -10.59 2.38 -0.95
C LEU A 30 -9.33 3.10 -0.48
N TYR A 31 -8.14 2.55 -0.78
CA TYR A 31 -6.86 3.18 -0.49
C TYR A 31 -6.72 4.53 -1.17
N ARG A 32 -7.14 4.65 -2.45
CA ARG A 32 -7.14 5.92 -3.19
C ARG A 32 -8.16 6.89 -2.64
N MET A 33 -9.33 6.42 -2.20
CA MET A 33 -10.39 7.28 -1.64
C MET A 33 -9.96 8.04 -0.39
N ILE A 34 -9.02 7.51 0.39
CA ILE A 34 -8.50 8.19 1.60
C ILE A 34 -7.13 8.83 1.39
N ASN A 35 -6.62 8.82 0.15
CA ASN A 35 -5.32 9.40 -0.17
C ASN A 35 -5.39 10.94 -0.19
N PRO A 36 -4.61 11.66 0.64
CA PRO A 36 -4.63 13.12 0.68
C PRO A 36 -4.25 13.75 -0.67
N ILE A 37 -3.42 13.11 -1.48
CA ILE A 37 -3.05 13.60 -2.81
C ILE A 37 -4.29 13.65 -3.73
N GLU A 38 -5.16 12.64 -3.68
CA GLU A 38 -6.39 12.62 -4.48
C GLU A 38 -7.34 13.74 -4.07
N HIS A 39 -7.41 14.04 -2.78
CA HIS A 39 -8.23 15.13 -2.24
C HIS A 39 -7.66 16.54 -2.52
N ALA A 40 -6.43 16.64 -2.98
CA ALA A 40 -5.76 17.89 -3.28
C ALA A 40 -5.44 18.10 -4.77
N ARG A 41 -5.93 17.25 -5.67
CA ARG A 41 -5.63 17.29 -7.12
C ARG A 41 -6.11 18.54 -7.83
N THR A 42 -7.21 19.14 -7.37
CA THR A 42 -7.77 20.38 -7.93
C THR A 42 -7.88 21.45 -6.86
N LYS A 43 -7.95 22.73 -7.29
CA LYS A 43 -8.15 23.86 -6.35
C LYS A 43 -9.45 23.70 -5.55
N GLU A 44 -10.50 23.21 -6.19
CA GLU A 44 -11.82 22.98 -5.56
C GLU A 44 -11.73 21.87 -4.52
N ALA A 45 -11.12 20.75 -4.85
CA ALA A 45 -10.90 19.62 -3.93
C ALA A 45 -10.04 20.06 -2.74
N SER A 46 -8.92 20.76 -2.99
CA SER A 46 -8.04 21.29 -1.95
C SER A 46 -8.74 22.28 -1.01
N LYS A 47 -9.58 23.19 -1.57
CA LYS A 47 -10.37 24.12 -0.77
C LYS A 47 -11.42 23.42 0.11
N LYS A 48 -11.92 22.27 -0.34
CA LYS A 48 -12.88 21.46 0.41
C LYS A 48 -12.18 20.66 1.50
N TYR A 49 -11.08 19.98 1.13
CA TYR A 49 -10.33 19.10 2.05
C TYR A 49 -9.59 19.86 3.14
N LYS A 50 -8.97 20.98 2.81
CA LYS A 50 -8.27 21.91 3.75
C LYS A 50 -7.16 21.26 4.58
N VAL A 51 -6.55 20.22 4.08
CA VAL A 51 -5.41 19.51 4.70
C VAL A 51 -4.26 19.51 3.72
N GLU A 52 -3.05 19.49 4.24
CA GLU A 52 -1.84 19.39 3.43
C GLU A 52 -1.83 18.07 2.64
N PRO A 53 -1.45 18.08 1.34
CA PRO A 53 -1.52 16.90 0.47
C PRO A 53 -0.50 15.80 0.79
N TYR A 54 0.33 16.02 1.80
CA TYR A 54 1.39 15.10 2.23
C TYR A 54 1.20 14.58 3.67
N VAL A 55 0.06 14.85 4.30
CA VAL A 55 -0.29 14.33 5.62
C VAL A 55 -1.60 13.55 5.57
N ILE A 56 -1.74 12.56 6.43
CA ILE A 56 -2.98 11.81 6.61
C ILE A 56 -3.82 12.48 7.70
N ALA A 57 -5.07 12.84 7.36
CA ALA A 57 -6.04 13.27 8.36
C ALA A 57 -6.51 12.07 9.19
N ALA A 58 -6.66 12.26 10.50
CA ALA A 58 -7.21 11.23 11.38
C ALA A 58 -8.67 10.93 11.06
N ASP A 59 -9.39 11.92 10.57
CA ASP A 59 -10.80 11.84 10.22
C ASP A 59 -11.16 12.84 9.12
N VAL A 60 -12.26 12.57 8.41
CA VAL A 60 -12.89 13.49 7.45
C VAL A 60 -14.32 13.72 7.88
N TYR A 61 -14.70 14.98 7.99
CA TYR A 61 -16.03 15.33 8.48
C TYR A 61 -17.16 14.93 7.51
N GLY A 62 -18.24 14.39 8.08
CA GLY A 62 -19.49 14.08 7.37
C GLY A 62 -20.60 15.10 7.61
N ALA A 63 -20.47 16.01 8.60
CA ALA A 63 -21.47 17.02 8.88
C ALA A 63 -21.67 17.95 7.67
N SER A 64 -22.91 18.33 7.36
CA SER A 64 -23.30 19.01 6.12
C SER A 64 -22.50 20.27 5.79
N ASN A 65 -22.19 21.07 6.81
CA ASN A 65 -21.39 22.30 6.66
C ASN A 65 -19.87 22.09 6.56
N LEU A 66 -19.38 20.90 6.89
CA LEU A 66 -17.96 20.52 6.90
C LEU A 66 -17.66 19.30 6.04
N ALA A 67 -18.66 18.74 5.34
CA ALA A 67 -18.55 17.49 4.62
C ALA A 67 -17.37 17.47 3.64
N GLY A 68 -16.46 16.50 3.84
CA GLY A 68 -15.24 16.34 3.05
C GLY A 68 -14.04 17.16 3.52
N GLN A 69 -14.16 17.94 4.60
CA GLN A 69 -13.02 18.60 5.23
C GLN A 69 -12.26 17.60 6.10
N GLY A 70 -10.95 17.56 5.98
CA GLY A 70 -10.08 16.79 6.87
C GLY A 70 -10.00 17.42 8.27
N GLY A 71 -9.97 16.57 9.28
CA GLY A 71 -9.90 16.98 10.67
C GLY A 71 -8.45 16.99 11.19
N TRP A 72 -8.23 16.31 12.31
CA TRP A 72 -6.93 16.26 12.97
C TRP A 72 -5.81 15.70 12.08
N THR A 73 -4.66 16.38 12.06
CA THR A 73 -3.49 15.97 11.26
C THR A 73 -2.22 15.90 12.11
N TRP A 74 -1.13 15.37 11.54
CA TRP A 74 0.21 15.21 12.10
C TRP A 74 0.33 14.21 13.24
N TYR A 75 -0.45 14.31 14.29
CA TYR A 75 -0.41 13.42 15.46
C TYR A 75 -1.43 12.29 15.33
N THR A 76 -1.34 11.51 14.25
CA THR A 76 -2.23 10.37 14.01
C THR A 76 -1.46 9.11 13.68
N GLY A 77 -1.82 7.99 14.31
CA GLY A 77 -1.28 6.67 13.99
C GLY A 77 -1.74 6.14 12.63
N SER A 78 -2.74 6.76 12.00
CA SER A 78 -3.24 6.35 10.70
C SER A 78 -2.22 6.49 9.57
N SER A 79 -1.26 7.40 9.67
CA SER A 79 -0.22 7.57 8.65
C SER A 79 0.69 6.32 8.53
N SER A 80 1.13 5.77 9.64
CA SER A 80 1.94 4.54 9.65
C SER A 80 1.13 3.32 9.18
N TRP A 81 -0.14 3.24 9.56
CA TRP A 81 -1.04 2.19 9.07
C TRP A 81 -1.34 2.33 7.58
N TYR A 82 -1.50 3.56 7.08
CA TYR A 82 -1.69 3.81 5.65
C TYR A 82 -0.47 3.37 4.84
N TYR A 83 0.74 3.76 5.28
CA TYR A 83 1.98 3.30 4.69
C TYR A 83 2.08 1.76 4.69
N LYS A 84 1.83 1.15 5.85
CA LYS A 84 1.86 -0.31 6.02
C LYS A 84 0.85 -1.01 5.11
N ALA A 85 -0.38 -0.51 5.01
CA ALA A 85 -1.40 -1.07 4.12
C ALA A 85 -0.96 -1.04 2.65
N GLY A 86 -0.33 0.04 2.20
CA GLY A 86 0.21 0.15 0.85
C GLY A 86 1.35 -0.84 0.59
N ILE A 87 2.36 -0.84 1.44
CA ILE A 87 3.59 -1.64 1.21
C ILE A 87 3.38 -3.12 1.51
N GLU A 88 2.83 -3.45 2.68
CA GLU A 88 2.78 -4.85 3.12
C GLU A 88 1.55 -5.61 2.61
N TYR A 89 0.42 -4.91 2.38
CA TYR A 89 -0.83 -5.57 2.02
C TYR A 89 -1.22 -5.40 0.56
N ILE A 90 -1.08 -4.20 -0.02
CA ILE A 90 -1.38 -4.01 -1.45
C ILE A 90 -0.18 -4.44 -2.30
N LEU A 91 0.99 -3.83 -2.13
CA LEU A 91 2.19 -4.21 -2.89
C LEU A 91 2.78 -5.55 -2.43
N GLY A 92 2.43 -6.00 -1.22
CA GLY A 92 2.73 -7.32 -0.72
C GLY A 92 4.15 -7.54 -0.24
N LEU A 93 4.94 -6.49 0.00
CA LEU A 93 6.30 -6.61 0.51
C LEU A 93 6.29 -6.72 2.03
N LYS A 94 6.47 -7.91 2.57
CA LYS A 94 6.51 -8.18 4.01
C LYS A 94 7.91 -8.55 4.46
N ILE A 95 8.38 -7.88 5.51
CA ILE A 95 9.67 -8.16 6.13
C ILE A 95 9.46 -8.59 7.57
N GLU A 96 9.85 -9.81 7.89
CA GLU A 96 9.72 -10.36 9.24
C GLU A 96 10.94 -11.20 9.59
N LYS A 97 11.53 -10.93 10.76
CA LYS A 97 12.66 -11.70 11.34
C LYS A 97 13.84 -11.90 10.37
N GLY A 98 14.12 -10.89 9.51
CA GLY A 98 15.20 -10.96 8.53
C GLY A 98 14.86 -11.75 7.27
N TYR A 99 13.60 -12.03 7.03
CA TYR A 99 13.12 -12.65 5.80
C TYR A 99 12.15 -11.73 5.08
N MET A 100 12.16 -11.82 3.76
CA MET A 100 11.25 -11.14 2.85
C MET A 100 10.26 -12.15 2.27
N LYS A 101 8.98 -11.79 2.28
CA LYS A 101 7.90 -12.43 1.53
C LYS A 101 7.26 -11.44 0.57
N ILE A 102 6.80 -11.92 -0.59
CA ILE A 102 6.15 -11.10 -1.60
C ILE A 102 4.78 -11.70 -1.90
N GLU A 103 3.74 -11.05 -1.39
CA GLU A 103 2.35 -11.50 -1.46
C GLU A 103 1.43 -10.36 -1.92
N PRO A 104 1.47 -9.97 -3.21
CA PRO A 104 0.69 -8.86 -3.73
C PRO A 104 -0.82 -9.11 -3.66
N CYS A 105 -1.57 -8.05 -3.36
CA CYS A 105 -3.00 -8.00 -3.59
C CYS A 105 -3.35 -6.69 -4.30
N ILE A 106 -3.30 -6.70 -5.64
CA ILE A 106 -3.31 -5.53 -6.52
C ILE A 106 -4.49 -5.53 -7.48
N PRO A 107 -4.80 -4.39 -8.13
CA PRO A 107 -5.79 -4.36 -9.20
C PRO A 107 -5.41 -5.27 -10.37
N LYS A 108 -6.40 -5.91 -10.98
CA LYS A 108 -6.24 -6.76 -12.16
C LYS A 108 -5.63 -6.04 -13.36
N GLU A 109 -5.86 -4.73 -13.45
CA GLU A 109 -5.34 -3.88 -14.51
C GLU A 109 -3.84 -3.59 -14.40
N TRP A 110 -3.24 -3.72 -13.21
CA TRP A 110 -1.81 -3.55 -13.03
C TRP A 110 -1.07 -4.76 -13.60
N LYS A 111 -0.39 -4.52 -14.74
CA LYS A 111 0.33 -5.60 -15.43
C LYS A 111 1.72 -5.84 -14.88
N GLU A 112 2.32 -4.80 -14.33
CA GLU A 112 3.68 -4.87 -13.80
C GLU A 112 3.93 -3.71 -12.84
N TYR A 113 4.77 -3.93 -11.84
CA TYR A 113 5.39 -2.87 -11.03
C TYR A 113 6.73 -3.33 -10.47
N GLN A 114 7.49 -2.37 -9.93
CA GLN A 114 8.82 -2.63 -9.39
C GLN A 114 8.94 -2.02 -8.00
N ILE A 115 9.69 -2.71 -7.14
CA ILE A 115 10.08 -2.23 -5.83
C ILE A 115 11.61 -2.33 -5.73
N GLN A 116 12.26 -1.27 -5.28
CA GLN A 116 13.64 -1.34 -4.84
C GLN A 116 13.65 -1.29 -3.31
N TYR A 117 14.17 -2.33 -2.69
CA TYR A 117 14.27 -2.44 -1.24
C TYR A 117 15.73 -2.50 -0.82
N LYS A 118 16.13 -1.59 0.09
CA LYS A 118 17.48 -1.57 0.66
C LYS A 118 17.45 -2.21 2.05
N TRP A 119 18.30 -3.20 2.25
CA TRP A 119 18.53 -3.84 3.53
C TRP A 119 20.00 -3.78 3.89
N LYS A 120 20.38 -2.96 4.89
CA LYS A 120 21.77 -2.65 5.23
C LYS A 120 22.53 -2.17 3.98
N GLU A 121 23.57 -2.89 3.55
CA GLU A 121 24.38 -2.55 2.36
C GLU A 121 23.86 -3.20 1.07
N SER A 122 22.88 -4.10 1.15
CA SER A 122 22.33 -4.81 -0.02
C SER A 122 21.10 -4.14 -0.61
N ILE A 123 20.91 -4.30 -1.93
CA ILE A 123 19.80 -3.79 -2.70
C ILE A 123 19.05 -4.96 -3.32
N TYR A 124 17.74 -4.98 -3.14
CA TYR A 124 16.83 -5.96 -3.74
C TYR A 124 15.96 -5.24 -4.77
N ASN A 125 16.18 -5.53 -6.06
CA ASN A 125 15.36 -5.06 -7.17
C ASN A 125 14.28 -6.10 -7.44
N ILE A 126 13.05 -5.77 -7.16
CA ILE A 126 11.92 -6.69 -7.21
C ILE A 126 11.02 -6.27 -8.35
N ARG A 127 10.77 -7.15 -9.30
CA ARG A 127 9.87 -6.95 -10.42
C ARG A 127 8.70 -7.92 -10.32
N ILE A 128 7.50 -7.39 -10.22
CA ILE A 128 6.27 -8.17 -10.13
C ILE A 128 5.54 -8.08 -11.47
N LYS A 129 5.24 -9.24 -12.07
CA LYS A 129 4.54 -9.39 -13.35
C LYS A 129 3.15 -10.01 -13.11
N ASN A 130 2.10 -9.32 -13.53
CA ASN A 130 0.71 -9.75 -13.44
C ASN A 130 0.08 -9.86 -14.83
N THR A 131 0.65 -10.68 -15.69
CA THR A 131 0.17 -10.83 -17.08
C THR A 131 -1.24 -11.42 -17.18
N ASN A 132 -1.61 -12.23 -16.18
CA ASN A 132 -2.91 -12.91 -16.13
C ASN A 132 -4.03 -12.06 -15.51
N GLY A 133 -3.74 -10.84 -15.05
CA GLY A 133 -4.73 -9.96 -14.43
C GLY A 133 -5.37 -10.53 -13.18
N LYS A 134 -4.56 -11.09 -12.28
CA LYS A 134 -5.02 -11.58 -10.98
C LYS A 134 -5.04 -10.46 -9.96
N ASN A 135 -5.93 -10.55 -8.98
CA ASN A 135 -5.85 -9.68 -7.79
C ASN A 135 -4.79 -10.18 -6.81
N MET A 136 -4.64 -11.50 -6.66
CA MET A 136 -3.78 -12.12 -5.65
C MET A 136 -3.21 -13.45 -6.15
N GLY A 137 -2.14 -13.88 -5.50
CA GLY A 137 -1.51 -15.18 -5.73
C GLY A 137 -0.24 -15.07 -6.56
N VAL A 138 0.81 -15.67 -6.05
CA VAL A 138 2.12 -15.79 -6.69
C VAL A 138 2.27 -17.20 -7.23
N SER A 139 2.60 -17.33 -8.50
CA SER A 139 2.81 -18.62 -9.18
C SER A 139 4.28 -19.01 -9.24
N GLU A 140 5.19 -18.05 -9.31
CA GLU A 140 6.63 -18.29 -9.36
C GLU A 140 7.42 -17.11 -8.78
N ILE A 141 8.53 -17.43 -8.10
CA ILE A 141 9.55 -16.45 -7.69
C ILE A 141 10.92 -16.95 -8.14
N LYS A 142 11.71 -16.03 -8.69
CA LYS A 142 13.12 -16.25 -9.03
C LYS A 142 14.00 -15.25 -8.30
N LEU A 143 15.09 -15.73 -7.73
CA LEU A 143 16.17 -14.92 -7.16
C LEU A 143 17.41 -15.10 -8.04
N ASN A 144 17.89 -14.02 -8.66
CA ASN A 144 19.03 -14.03 -9.60
C ASN A 144 18.88 -15.08 -10.72
N GLY A 145 17.63 -15.29 -11.20
CA GLY A 145 17.29 -16.26 -12.25
C GLY A 145 16.95 -17.66 -11.77
N GLU A 146 17.26 -18.02 -10.54
CA GLU A 146 16.97 -19.34 -9.97
C GLU A 146 15.61 -19.36 -9.27
N LYS A 147 14.79 -20.38 -9.52
CA LYS A 147 13.49 -20.55 -8.87
C LYS A 147 13.66 -20.85 -7.39
N ILE A 148 12.92 -20.17 -6.56
CA ILE A 148 12.94 -20.32 -5.11
C ILE A 148 11.52 -20.37 -4.52
N GLU A 149 11.42 -20.74 -3.24
CA GLU A 149 10.21 -20.54 -2.45
C GLU A 149 10.03 -19.05 -2.07
N ASN A 150 8.79 -18.65 -1.77
CA ASN A 150 8.48 -17.28 -1.35
C ASN A 150 8.94 -17.00 0.10
N TYR A 151 10.21 -17.17 0.35
CA TYR A 151 10.82 -16.95 1.66
C TYR A 151 12.31 -16.60 1.48
N ILE A 152 12.59 -15.33 1.26
CA ILE A 152 13.92 -14.85 0.90
C ILE A 152 14.64 -14.36 2.15
N LYS A 153 15.72 -15.03 2.55
CA LYS A 153 16.57 -14.55 3.64
C LYS A 153 17.30 -13.27 3.23
N LEU A 154 17.15 -12.22 4.03
CA LEU A 154 17.82 -10.96 3.77
C LEU A 154 19.30 -11.04 4.15
N ASP A 155 20.14 -10.67 3.20
CA ASP A 155 21.58 -10.57 3.36
C ASP A 155 22.02 -9.09 3.29
N GLY A 156 22.89 -8.68 4.20
CA GLY A 156 23.41 -7.32 4.28
C GLY A 156 24.83 -7.15 3.75
N SER A 157 25.37 -8.06 2.95
CA SER A 157 26.76 -8.16 2.54
C SER A 157 27.14 -7.36 1.29
N ARG A 158 26.46 -6.25 1.00
CA ARG A 158 26.74 -5.33 -0.13
C ARG A 158 26.50 -5.97 -1.50
N ASN A 159 25.48 -6.80 -1.63
CA ASN A 159 25.09 -7.43 -2.89
C ASN A 159 23.88 -6.73 -3.54
N ILE A 160 23.72 -6.93 -4.85
CA ILE A 160 22.52 -6.54 -5.60
C ILE A 160 21.80 -7.82 -6.02
N TYR A 161 20.56 -7.95 -5.57
CA TYR A 161 19.71 -9.09 -5.84
C TYR A 161 18.62 -8.70 -6.85
N GLN A 162 18.39 -9.58 -7.84
CA GLN A 162 17.29 -9.45 -8.80
C GLN A 162 16.21 -10.47 -8.44
N ILE A 163 15.01 -9.99 -8.15
CA ILE A 163 13.86 -10.82 -7.80
C ILE A 163 12.78 -10.63 -8.86
N GLU A 164 12.39 -11.71 -9.50
CA GLU A 164 11.24 -11.73 -10.41
C GLU A 164 10.10 -12.52 -9.78
N VAL A 165 8.92 -11.92 -9.76
CA VAL A 165 7.69 -12.50 -9.23
C VAL A 165 6.66 -12.57 -10.33
N THR A 166 6.05 -13.73 -10.53
CA THR A 166 4.92 -13.93 -11.45
C THR A 166 3.67 -14.25 -10.66
N MET A 167 2.61 -13.49 -10.91
CA MET A 167 1.28 -13.71 -10.34
C MET A 167 0.43 -14.68 -11.14
#